data_4535afa196008ab3c59051b0576a2d05
#
_entry.id   4535afa196008ab3c59051b0576a2d05
#
_cell.length_a   1.000
_cell.length_b   1.000
_cell.length_c   1.000
_cell.angle_alpha   90.00
_cell.angle_beta   90.00
_cell.angle_gamma   90.00
#
_symmetry.space_group_name_H-M   'P 1'
#
loop_
_entity.id
_entity.type
_entity.pdbx_description
1 polymer ?
#
loop_
_entity_poly.entity_id
_entity_poly.type
_entity_poly.pdbx_seq_one_letter_code
_entity_poly.pdbx_strand_id
1 'polypeptide(L)'
;MCLLKGIEAGVDVIDTAMSPLALGTSHAPTESMVAALQGTEYDTGLDLVLLTEIRDYFMKLRKKYIDSGLLDPKMLAVDANALIYQVPGGMLSNLISQLKQAGKEDKLEEVLKEVPRVRKDAGYPPLVTPSSQIVGTQAVFNVIMGERYKMVTKEFKGIVRGEYGRTPVPIDPEFRKKIIGDDTPIDCRPADLLEPELDKLKKECAEWTEQEEDVLSYAQFGQVAVKFFENRRNAKFGIDGAHSDSEKQIHPV
;
A
#
# COMPACT_ATOMS: atom_id res chain seq x y z
N MET A 1 -21.31 5.48 9.63
CA MET A 1 -21.89 6.83 9.27
C MET A 1 -21.43 7.27 7.89
N CYS A 2 -20.13 7.31 7.57
CA CYS A 2 -19.65 7.78 6.26
C CYS A 2 -20.23 6.96 5.09
N LEU A 3 -20.18 5.62 5.16
CA LEU A 3 -20.75 4.73 4.14
C LEU A 3 -22.26 4.93 3.95
N LEU A 4 -23.01 5.07 5.06
CA LEU A 4 -24.46 5.36 4.96
C LEU A 4 -24.73 6.66 4.22
N LYS A 5 -23.98 7.72 4.52
CA LYS A 5 -24.10 9.00 3.80
C LYS A 5 -23.64 8.91 2.35
N GLY A 6 -22.67 8.05 2.04
CA GLY A 6 -22.28 7.73 0.68
C GLY A 6 -23.42 7.06 -0.11
N ILE A 7 -24.07 6.07 0.50
CA ILE A 7 -25.25 5.38 -0.09
C ILE A 7 -26.38 6.37 -0.36
N GLU A 8 -26.75 7.19 0.63
CA GLU A 8 -27.76 8.26 0.47
C GLU A 8 -27.39 9.28 -0.64
N ALA A 9 -26.10 9.46 -0.90
CA ALA A 9 -25.59 10.33 -1.96
C ALA A 9 -25.48 9.65 -3.33
N GLY A 10 -25.88 8.37 -3.46
CA GLY A 10 -25.94 7.63 -4.72
C GLY A 10 -24.72 6.74 -5.03
N VAL A 11 -23.98 6.30 -4.02
CA VAL A 11 -22.95 5.27 -4.20
C VAL A 11 -23.61 3.91 -4.38
N ASP A 12 -23.27 3.19 -5.47
CA ASP A 12 -23.84 1.89 -5.83
C ASP A 12 -23.19 0.73 -5.10
N VAL A 13 -21.89 0.82 -4.81
CA VAL A 13 -21.09 -0.25 -4.20
C VAL A 13 -20.25 0.30 -3.06
N ILE A 14 -20.27 -0.39 -1.92
CA ILE A 14 -19.42 -0.11 -0.77
C ILE A 14 -18.55 -1.31 -0.42
N ASP A 15 -17.32 -1.05 0.00
CA ASP A 15 -16.42 -2.07 0.51
C ASP A 15 -16.62 -2.27 2.01
N THR A 16 -16.73 -3.53 2.41
CA THR A 16 -16.89 -3.95 3.80
C THR A 16 -15.99 -5.14 4.11
N ALA A 17 -15.88 -5.51 5.38
CA ALA A 17 -15.16 -6.71 5.81
C ALA A 17 -16.01 -7.51 6.79
N MET A 18 -15.84 -8.85 6.81
CA MET A 18 -16.50 -9.69 7.81
C MET A 18 -16.08 -9.27 9.22
N SER A 19 -17.04 -9.21 10.14
CA SER A 19 -16.86 -8.58 11.46
C SER A 19 -15.63 -9.04 12.24
N PRO A 20 -15.15 -10.29 12.20
CA PRO A 20 -13.93 -10.69 12.88
C PRO A 20 -12.66 -9.97 12.41
N LEU A 21 -12.64 -9.50 11.15
CA LEU A 21 -11.51 -8.83 10.52
C LEU A 21 -11.83 -7.36 10.17
N ALA A 22 -12.96 -6.85 10.63
CA ALA A 22 -13.42 -5.48 10.40
C ALA A 22 -12.90 -4.50 11.47
N LEU A 23 -13.18 -3.22 11.24
CA LEU A 23 -12.80 -2.09 12.11
C LEU A 23 -11.28 -1.83 12.18
N GLY A 24 -10.88 -0.90 13.03
CA GLY A 24 -9.48 -0.49 13.15
C GLY A 24 -8.89 -0.04 11.82
N THR A 25 -7.90 -0.77 11.33
CA THR A 25 -7.23 -0.52 10.04
C THR A 25 -7.96 -1.13 8.83
N SER A 26 -9.07 -1.84 9.06
CA SER A 26 -9.90 -2.48 8.03
C SER A 26 -11.15 -1.65 7.70
N HIS A 27 -12.12 -2.27 7.06
CA HIS A 27 -13.39 -1.66 6.66
C HIS A 27 -14.47 -1.79 7.75
N ALA A 28 -15.66 -1.21 7.48
CA ALA A 28 -16.85 -1.42 8.31
C ALA A 28 -17.31 -2.88 8.25
N PRO A 29 -17.92 -3.41 9.35
CA PRO A 29 -18.40 -4.77 9.35
C PRO A 29 -19.55 -4.98 8.36
N THR A 30 -19.46 -6.02 7.51
CA THR A 30 -20.47 -6.36 6.51
C THR A 30 -21.84 -6.59 7.16
N GLU A 31 -21.89 -7.41 8.20
CA GLU A 31 -23.12 -7.78 8.90
C GLU A 31 -23.80 -6.54 9.51
N SER A 32 -23.01 -5.58 10.03
CA SER A 32 -23.55 -4.34 10.59
C SER A 32 -24.14 -3.43 9.50
N MET A 33 -23.49 -3.36 8.33
CA MET A 33 -23.99 -2.58 7.21
C MET A 33 -25.29 -3.18 6.65
N VAL A 34 -25.33 -4.51 6.45
CA VAL A 34 -26.54 -5.21 6.00
C VAL A 34 -27.69 -5.00 6.98
N ALA A 35 -27.45 -5.19 8.29
CA ALA A 35 -28.48 -4.97 9.32
C ALA A 35 -28.97 -3.50 9.36
N ALA A 36 -28.06 -2.52 9.17
CA ALA A 36 -28.43 -1.10 9.18
C ALA A 36 -29.26 -0.69 7.95
N LEU A 37 -29.13 -1.40 6.83
CA LEU A 37 -29.85 -1.12 5.59
C LEU A 37 -31.16 -1.93 5.48
N GLN A 38 -31.33 -2.98 6.28
CA GLN A 38 -32.49 -3.87 6.23
C GLN A 38 -33.80 -3.11 6.43
N GLY A 39 -34.76 -3.31 5.55
CA GLY A 39 -36.06 -2.63 5.56
C GLY A 39 -36.02 -1.18 5.09
N THR A 40 -34.90 -0.68 4.58
CA THR A 40 -34.79 0.62 3.91
C THR A 40 -34.89 0.46 2.39
N GLU A 41 -34.94 1.57 1.66
CA GLU A 41 -34.84 1.56 0.18
C GLU A 41 -33.48 1.03 -0.35
N TYR A 42 -32.47 0.94 0.52
CA TYR A 42 -31.12 0.46 0.24
C TYR A 42 -30.91 -0.98 0.75
N ASP A 43 -31.98 -1.71 1.05
CA ASP A 43 -31.87 -3.09 1.53
C ASP A 43 -31.13 -3.97 0.52
N THR A 44 -30.08 -4.63 0.97
CA THR A 44 -29.22 -5.44 0.13
C THR A 44 -29.81 -6.81 -0.20
N GLY A 45 -30.84 -7.26 0.54
CA GLY A 45 -31.40 -8.60 0.45
C GLY A 45 -30.47 -9.73 0.90
N LEU A 46 -29.30 -9.41 1.51
CA LEU A 46 -28.38 -10.42 2.00
C LEU A 46 -28.88 -11.07 3.29
N ASP A 47 -28.70 -12.40 3.37
CA ASP A 47 -29.13 -13.21 4.52
C ASP A 47 -28.14 -13.06 5.69
N LEU A 48 -28.60 -12.43 6.79
CA LEU A 48 -27.79 -12.24 8.00
C LEU A 48 -27.45 -13.56 8.70
N VAL A 49 -28.27 -14.61 8.56
CA VAL A 49 -27.96 -15.94 9.14
C VAL A 49 -26.75 -16.53 8.44
N LEU A 50 -26.78 -16.53 7.11
CA LEU A 50 -25.65 -17.00 6.29
C LEU A 50 -24.39 -16.18 6.53
N LEU A 51 -24.49 -14.84 6.64
CA LEU A 51 -23.37 -14.00 6.99
C LEU A 51 -22.79 -14.33 8.37
N THR A 52 -23.63 -14.76 9.33
CA THR A 52 -23.17 -15.20 10.64
C THR A 52 -22.39 -16.51 10.57
N GLU A 53 -22.78 -17.45 9.72
CA GLU A 53 -22.03 -18.70 9.48
C GLU A 53 -20.64 -18.39 8.88
N ILE A 54 -20.58 -17.48 7.90
CA ILE A 54 -19.32 -17.01 7.31
C ILE A 54 -18.45 -16.34 8.38
N ARG A 55 -19.05 -15.50 9.24
CA ARG A 55 -18.37 -14.87 10.39
C ARG A 55 -17.71 -15.90 11.29
N ASP A 56 -18.40 -16.98 11.61
CA ASP A 56 -17.90 -18.03 12.52
C ASP A 56 -16.67 -18.77 11.96
N TYR A 57 -16.59 -18.91 10.65
CA TYR A 57 -15.39 -19.37 9.98
C TYR A 57 -14.22 -18.39 10.20
N PHE A 58 -14.42 -17.10 9.95
CA PHE A 58 -13.38 -16.07 10.11
C PHE A 58 -12.98 -15.82 11.57
N MET A 59 -13.85 -16.11 12.55
CA MET A 59 -13.48 -16.05 13.97
C MET A 59 -12.35 -17.01 14.31
N LYS A 60 -12.36 -18.21 13.72
CA LYS A 60 -11.30 -19.21 13.91
C LYS A 60 -9.98 -18.73 13.30
N LEU A 61 -10.04 -18.12 12.11
CA LEU A 61 -8.87 -17.53 11.46
C LEU A 61 -8.31 -16.35 12.24
N ARG A 62 -9.16 -15.45 12.73
CA ARG A 62 -8.74 -14.33 13.60
C ARG A 62 -7.96 -14.84 14.81
N LYS A 63 -8.51 -15.85 15.52
CA LYS A 63 -7.81 -16.43 16.65
C LYS A 63 -6.43 -16.98 16.26
N LYS A 64 -6.35 -17.76 15.18
CA LYS A 64 -5.09 -18.29 14.66
C LYS A 64 -4.07 -17.18 14.37
N TYR A 65 -4.48 -16.07 13.75
CA TYR A 65 -3.58 -14.97 13.40
C TYR A 65 -3.13 -14.16 14.63
N ILE A 66 -3.99 -13.99 15.65
CA ILE A 66 -3.62 -13.38 16.91
C ILE A 66 -2.62 -14.27 17.66
N ASP A 67 -2.91 -15.57 17.80
CA ASP A 67 -2.06 -16.53 18.49
C ASP A 67 -0.68 -16.66 17.84
N SER A 68 -0.59 -16.52 16.52
CA SER A 68 0.67 -16.54 15.77
C SER A 68 1.42 -15.20 15.73
N GLY A 69 0.85 -14.13 16.28
CA GLY A 69 1.41 -12.78 16.21
C GLY A 69 1.32 -12.10 14.83
N LEU A 70 0.66 -12.73 13.85
CA LEU A 70 0.46 -12.15 12.52
C LEU A 70 -0.53 -10.97 12.56
N LEU A 71 -1.54 -11.03 13.43
CA LEU A 71 -2.51 -9.97 13.67
C LEU A 71 -2.29 -9.40 15.07
N ASP A 72 -1.83 -8.14 15.14
CA ASP A 72 -1.78 -7.41 16.41
C ASP A 72 -3.19 -6.88 16.75
N PRO A 73 -3.79 -7.27 17.90
CA PRO A 73 -5.10 -6.77 18.31
C PRO A 73 -5.20 -5.26 18.40
N LYS A 74 -4.09 -4.55 18.60
CA LYS A 74 -4.05 -3.07 18.61
C LYS A 74 -4.46 -2.47 17.29
N MET A 75 -4.25 -3.18 16.16
CA MET A 75 -4.66 -2.75 14.82
C MET A 75 -6.17 -2.81 14.60
N LEU A 76 -6.90 -3.50 15.47
CA LEU A 76 -8.35 -3.61 15.43
C LEU A 76 -9.04 -2.59 16.35
N ALA A 77 -8.27 -1.82 17.12
CA ALA A 77 -8.80 -0.77 17.96
C ALA A 77 -9.24 0.44 17.13
N VAL A 78 -10.37 1.03 17.49
CA VAL A 78 -10.82 2.30 16.91
C VAL A 78 -10.11 3.44 17.66
N ASP A 79 -9.33 4.23 16.93
CA ASP A 79 -8.65 5.41 17.47
C ASP A 79 -9.09 6.67 16.72
N ALA A 80 -9.80 7.56 17.41
CA ALA A 80 -10.23 8.84 16.86
C ALA A 80 -9.06 9.79 16.53
N ASN A 81 -7.88 9.56 17.11
CA ASN A 81 -6.68 10.31 16.76
C ASN A 81 -6.26 10.14 15.30
N ALA A 82 -6.69 9.07 14.64
CA ALA A 82 -6.49 8.88 13.21
C ALA A 82 -7.03 10.06 12.38
N LEU A 83 -8.10 10.72 12.84
CA LEU A 83 -8.65 11.92 12.19
C LEU A 83 -7.76 13.15 12.38
N ILE A 84 -7.04 13.23 13.51
CA ILE A 84 -6.12 14.33 13.83
C ILE A 84 -4.82 14.15 13.03
N TYR A 85 -4.25 12.95 13.07
CA TYR A 85 -2.99 12.63 12.39
C TYR A 85 -3.16 12.35 10.89
N GLN A 86 -4.40 12.19 10.42
CA GLN A 86 -4.73 11.94 9.01
C GLN A 86 -4.05 10.69 8.44
N VAL A 87 -3.77 9.71 9.28
CA VAL A 87 -3.05 8.48 8.90
C VAL A 87 -4.05 7.35 8.64
N PRO A 88 -4.16 6.88 7.39
CA PRO A 88 -4.95 5.68 7.07
C PRO A 88 -4.38 4.44 7.76
N GLY A 89 -5.26 3.46 8.04
CA GLY A 89 -4.88 2.26 8.78
C GLY A 89 -3.69 1.49 8.22
N GLY A 90 -3.64 1.26 6.92
CA GLY A 90 -2.50 0.60 6.27
C GLY A 90 -1.19 1.40 6.38
N MET A 91 -1.26 2.72 6.38
CA MET A 91 -0.10 3.59 6.61
C MET A 91 0.41 3.45 8.05
N LEU A 92 -0.47 3.37 9.05
CA LEU A 92 -0.08 3.22 10.45
C LEU A 92 0.73 1.93 10.67
N SER A 93 0.29 0.81 10.08
CA SER A 93 1.02 -0.46 10.16
C SER A 93 2.43 -0.36 9.57
N ASN A 94 2.57 0.34 8.44
CA ASN A 94 3.87 0.57 7.81
C ASN A 94 4.79 1.46 8.66
N LEU A 95 4.25 2.53 9.28
CA LEU A 95 5.02 3.40 10.16
C LEU A 95 5.55 2.65 11.39
N ILE A 96 4.70 1.83 12.02
CA ILE A 96 5.10 0.98 13.16
C ILE A 96 6.20 0.01 12.74
N SER A 97 6.06 -0.66 11.59
CA SER A 97 7.08 -1.57 11.06
C SER A 97 8.42 -0.87 10.81
N GLN A 98 8.42 0.32 10.19
CA GLN A 98 9.63 1.09 9.92
C GLN A 98 10.32 1.53 11.22
N LEU A 99 9.56 2.03 12.19
CA LEU A 99 10.09 2.44 13.49
C LEU A 99 10.67 1.25 14.27
N LYS A 100 10.02 0.09 14.22
CA LYS A 100 10.51 -1.15 14.82
C LYS A 100 11.84 -1.60 14.20
N GLN A 101 11.95 -1.57 12.86
CA GLN A 101 13.20 -1.89 12.16
C GLN A 101 14.33 -0.92 12.52
N ALA A 102 13.99 0.35 12.80
CA ALA A 102 14.95 1.37 13.22
C ALA A 102 15.23 1.35 14.75
N GLY A 103 14.56 0.50 15.54
CA GLY A 103 14.66 0.49 17.01
C GLY A 103 14.21 1.80 17.66
N LYS A 104 13.15 2.43 17.11
CA LYS A 104 12.64 3.76 17.49
C LYS A 104 11.12 3.76 17.68
N GLU A 105 10.57 2.69 18.23
CA GLU A 105 9.12 2.56 18.46
C GLU A 105 8.57 3.67 19.37
N ASP A 106 9.39 4.18 20.29
CA ASP A 106 9.09 5.30 21.17
C ASP A 106 8.77 6.61 20.42
N LYS A 107 9.18 6.74 19.16
CA LYS A 107 8.99 7.92 18.32
C LYS A 107 7.67 7.95 17.55
N LEU A 108 6.79 6.95 17.70
CA LEU A 108 5.56 6.85 16.92
C LEU A 108 4.69 8.12 17.04
N GLU A 109 4.49 8.63 18.24
CA GLU A 109 3.66 9.83 18.44
C GLU A 109 4.23 11.08 17.75
N GLU A 110 5.56 11.24 17.76
CA GLU A 110 6.23 12.35 17.08
C GLU A 110 6.06 12.23 15.54
N VAL A 111 6.18 11.00 15.01
CA VAL A 111 5.96 10.73 13.58
C VAL A 111 4.53 11.01 13.19
N LEU A 112 3.54 10.57 13.99
CA LEU A 112 2.14 10.84 13.72
C LEU A 112 1.81 12.33 13.67
N LYS A 113 2.44 13.16 14.53
CA LYS A 113 2.33 14.62 14.50
C LYS A 113 3.03 15.24 13.29
N GLU A 114 4.08 14.62 12.78
CA GLU A 114 4.83 15.11 11.63
C GLU A 114 4.14 14.81 10.29
N VAL A 115 3.37 13.72 10.18
CA VAL A 115 2.68 13.32 8.93
C VAL A 115 1.81 14.44 8.35
N PRO A 116 0.90 15.12 9.10
CA PRO A 116 0.11 16.22 8.55
C PRO A 116 0.96 17.38 8.04
N ARG A 117 2.09 17.64 8.67
CA ARG A 117 3.03 18.72 8.28
C ARG A 117 3.72 18.40 6.97
N VAL A 118 4.24 17.18 6.83
CA VAL A 118 4.85 16.69 5.58
C VAL A 118 3.82 16.66 4.46
N ARG A 119 2.59 16.20 4.74
CA ARG A 119 1.48 16.22 3.79
C ARG A 119 1.16 17.62 3.30
N LYS A 120 1.11 18.60 4.20
CA LYS A 120 0.91 20.02 3.86
C LYS A 120 2.01 20.53 2.94
N ASP A 121 3.26 20.32 3.31
CA ASP A 121 4.43 20.77 2.54
C ASP A 121 4.48 20.14 1.14
N ALA A 122 3.97 18.91 0.99
CA ALA A 122 3.83 18.20 -0.28
C ALA A 122 2.60 18.60 -1.12
N GLY A 123 1.85 19.65 -0.74
CA GLY A 123 0.66 20.11 -1.47
C GLY A 123 -0.59 19.26 -1.25
N TYR A 124 -0.72 18.64 -0.07
CA TYR A 124 -1.85 17.82 0.37
C TYR A 124 -2.18 16.62 -0.54
N PRO A 125 -1.20 15.82 -0.96
CA PRO A 125 -1.52 14.62 -1.75
C PRO A 125 -2.53 13.74 -0.99
N PRO A 126 -3.44 13.03 -1.70
CA PRO A 126 -4.27 12.02 -1.07
C PRO A 126 -3.39 10.93 -0.47
N LEU A 127 -3.70 10.50 0.77
CA LEU A 127 -2.92 9.47 1.46
C LEU A 127 -3.39 8.07 1.07
N VAL A 128 -3.18 7.72 -0.18
CA VAL A 128 -3.39 6.40 -0.78
C VAL A 128 -2.05 5.87 -1.29
N THR A 129 -1.96 4.60 -1.65
CA THR A 129 -0.73 4.02 -2.24
C THR A 129 -0.45 4.67 -3.61
N PRO A 130 0.75 5.14 -3.91
CA PRO A 130 1.98 5.11 -3.10
C PRO A 130 2.21 6.35 -2.22
N SER A 131 1.47 7.43 -2.38
CA SER A 131 1.72 8.73 -1.73
C SER A 131 1.67 8.66 -0.20
N SER A 132 0.80 7.80 0.37
CA SER A 132 0.75 7.57 1.82
C SER A 132 2.08 7.02 2.36
N GLN A 133 2.68 6.07 1.65
CA GLN A 133 3.97 5.50 2.03
C GLN A 133 5.10 6.53 1.91
N ILE A 134 5.09 7.32 0.84
CA ILE A 134 6.12 8.36 0.59
C ILE A 134 6.08 9.43 1.68
N VAL A 135 4.89 9.96 1.98
CA VAL A 135 4.68 10.96 3.04
C VAL A 135 5.06 10.39 4.41
N GLY A 136 4.64 9.15 4.69
CA GLY A 136 4.94 8.46 5.94
C GLY A 136 6.44 8.24 6.14
N THR A 137 7.12 7.70 5.15
CA THR A 137 8.57 7.47 5.21
C THR A 137 9.33 8.79 5.39
N GLN A 138 8.92 9.86 4.70
CA GLN A 138 9.54 11.17 4.89
C GLN A 138 9.32 11.72 6.31
N ALA A 139 8.13 11.52 6.90
CA ALA A 139 7.85 11.92 8.28
C ALA A 139 8.74 11.13 9.27
N VAL A 140 8.92 9.82 9.06
CA VAL A 140 9.84 9.00 9.85
C VAL A 140 11.26 9.54 9.77
N PHE A 141 11.77 9.85 8.58
CA PHE A 141 13.13 10.41 8.44
C PHE A 141 13.28 11.78 9.10
N ASN A 142 12.28 12.67 8.99
CA ASN A 142 12.32 13.97 9.67
C ASN A 142 12.49 13.82 11.19
N VAL A 143 11.80 12.86 11.79
CA VAL A 143 11.84 12.59 13.23
C VAL A 143 13.14 11.88 13.64
N ILE A 144 13.54 10.84 12.92
CA ILE A 144 14.75 10.07 13.25
C ILE A 144 16.01 10.93 13.11
N MET A 145 16.08 11.79 12.09
CA MET A 145 17.24 12.66 11.85
C MET A 145 17.26 13.91 12.75
N GLY A 146 16.18 14.16 13.51
CA GLY A 146 16.04 15.32 14.39
C GLY A 146 15.93 16.67 13.68
N GLU A 147 15.94 16.68 12.34
CA GLU A 147 15.83 17.86 11.51
C GLU A 147 14.98 17.56 10.27
N ARG A 148 13.99 18.45 10.01
CA ARG A 148 13.07 18.27 8.88
C ARG A 148 13.78 18.43 7.53
N TYR A 149 13.62 17.42 6.67
CA TYR A 149 14.20 17.39 5.33
C TYR A 149 15.74 17.42 5.27
N LYS A 150 16.42 17.01 6.35
CA LYS A 150 17.85 16.74 6.34
C LYS A 150 18.19 15.58 5.40
N MET A 151 17.32 14.58 5.38
CA MET A 151 17.32 13.49 4.43
C MET A 151 16.00 13.48 3.68
N VAL A 152 16.04 13.50 2.35
CA VAL A 152 14.87 13.52 1.48
C VAL A 152 14.91 12.29 0.58
N THR A 153 13.84 11.49 0.59
CA THR A 153 13.77 10.30 -0.26
C THR A 153 13.61 10.69 -1.73
N LYS A 154 14.05 9.79 -2.62
CA LYS A 154 13.88 9.97 -4.07
C LYS A 154 12.40 10.13 -4.44
N GLU A 155 11.56 9.32 -3.83
CA GLU A 155 10.11 9.29 -4.07
C GLU A 155 9.45 10.59 -3.60
N PHE A 156 9.88 11.15 -2.45
CA PHE A 156 9.36 12.43 -1.98
C PHE A 156 9.78 13.59 -2.91
N LYS A 157 11.02 13.57 -3.41
CA LYS A 157 11.45 14.51 -4.46
C LYS A 157 10.59 14.36 -5.71
N GLY A 158 10.21 13.12 -6.07
CA GLY A 158 9.31 12.84 -7.17
C GLY A 158 7.93 13.49 -7.01
N ILE A 159 7.34 13.43 -5.80
CA ILE A 159 6.07 14.17 -5.53
C ILE A 159 6.27 15.67 -5.74
N VAL A 160 7.33 16.23 -5.18
CA VAL A 160 7.60 17.68 -5.28
C VAL A 160 7.90 18.12 -6.72
N ARG A 161 8.50 17.24 -7.52
CA ARG A 161 8.77 17.46 -8.95
C ARG A 161 7.52 17.29 -9.82
N GLY A 162 6.48 16.58 -9.35
CA GLY A 162 5.26 16.31 -10.10
C GLY A 162 5.21 14.95 -10.81
N GLU A 163 6.13 14.03 -10.52
CA GLU A 163 6.18 12.67 -11.10
C GLU A 163 4.94 11.81 -10.75
N TYR A 164 4.23 12.17 -9.68
CA TYR A 164 2.99 11.52 -9.24
C TYR A 164 1.72 12.31 -9.65
N GLY A 165 1.87 13.27 -10.55
CA GLY A 165 0.80 14.12 -11.01
C GLY A 165 0.62 15.39 -10.21
N ARG A 166 -0.45 16.14 -10.53
CA ARG A 166 -0.74 17.44 -9.93
C ARG A 166 -1.24 17.29 -8.49
N THR A 167 -0.66 18.05 -7.56
CA THR A 167 -1.11 18.09 -6.16
C THR A 167 -2.38 18.94 -6.00
N PRO A 168 -3.26 18.63 -5.02
CA PRO A 168 -4.49 19.39 -4.75
C PRO A 168 -4.26 20.88 -4.46
N VAL A 169 -3.14 21.18 -3.76
CA VAL A 169 -2.71 22.55 -3.45
C VAL A 169 -1.31 22.76 -4.03
N PRO A 170 -1.04 23.92 -4.63
CA PRO A 170 0.31 24.22 -5.11
C PRO A 170 1.35 24.12 -3.99
N ILE A 171 2.46 23.47 -4.29
CA ILE A 171 3.60 23.37 -3.37
C ILE A 171 4.29 24.74 -3.31
N ASP A 172 4.63 25.17 -2.09
CA ASP A 172 5.34 26.42 -1.87
C ASP A 172 6.64 26.48 -2.70
N PRO A 173 6.91 27.58 -3.45
CA PRO A 173 8.06 27.68 -4.33
C PRO A 173 9.41 27.61 -3.61
N GLU A 174 9.52 28.17 -2.41
CA GLU A 174 10.75 28.12 -1.62
C GLU A 174 11.00 26.72 -1.10
N PHE A 175 9.94 26.05 -0.63
CA PHE A 175 10.02 24.66 -0.23
C PHE A 175 10.38 23.76 -1.41
N ARG A 176 9.76 23.95 -2.58
CA ARG A 176 10.10 23.21 -3.80
C ARG A 176 11.59 23.37 -4.14
N LYS A 177 12.09 24.59 -4.17
CA LYS A 177 13.51 24.86 -4.42
C LYS A 177 14.42 24.19 -3.39
N LYS A 178 14.04 24.18 -2.12
CA LYS A 178 14.78 23.47 -1.06
C LYS A 178 14.89 21.98 -1.33
N ILE A 179 13.83 21.33 -1.87
CA ILE A 179 13.76 19.88 -2.02
C ILE A 179 14.38 19.38 -3.32
N ILE A 180 14.10 20.05 -4.44
CA ILE A 180 14.54 19.62 -5.78
C ILE A 180 15.57 20.55 -6.42
N GLY A 181 15.95 21.64 -5.74
CA GLY A 181 16.92 22.60 -6.27
C GLY A 181 16.42 23.34 -7.50
N ASP A 182 17.22 23.35 -8.54
CA ASP A 182 16.90 24.00 -9.82
C ASP A 182 16.24 23.07 -10.84
N ASP A 183 15.83 21.84 -10.42
CA ASP A 183 15.10 20.91 -11.27
C ASP A 183 13.77 21.53 -11.73
N THR A 184 13.44 21.35 -13.01
CA THR A 184 12.18 21.84 -13.59
C THR A 184 11.03 20.93 -13.14
N PRO A 185 9.96 21.47 -12.54
CA PRO A 185 8.78 20.69 -12.24
C PRO A 185 8.08 20.19 -13.50
N ILE A 186 7.45 19.00 -13.39
CA ILE A 186 6.59 18.44 -14.43
C ILE A 186 5.26 19.17 -14.37
N ASP A 187 4.81 19.72 -15.49
CA ASP A 187 3.55 20.47 -15.62
C ASP A 187 2.50 19.75 -16.49
N CYS A 188 2.90 18.66 -17.16
CA CYS A 188 2.05 17.77 -17.97
C CYS A 188 1.69 16.49 -17.18
N ARG A 189 0.91 15.61 -17.80
CA ARG A 189 0.67 14.26 -17.26
C ARG A 189 1.98 13.46 -17.32
N PRO A 190 2.49 12.92 -16.21
CA PRO A 190 3.79 12.23 -16.19
C PRO A 190 3.90 11.09 -17.22
N ALA A 191 2.78 10.38 -17.47
CA ALA A 191 2.75 9.31 -18.46
C ALA A 191 3.02 9.77 -19.89
N ASP A 192 2.81 11.06 -20.21
CA ASP A 192 3.08 11.60 -21.54
C ASP A 192 4.58 11.77 -21.83
N LEU A 193 5.41 11.65 -20.76
CA LEU A 193 6.87 11.66 -20.85
C LEU A 193 7.49 10.27 -21.03
N LEU A 194 6.68 9.22 -20.98
CA LEU A 194 7.16 7.84 -21.12
C LEU A 194 7.22 7.46 -22.61
N GLU A 195 8.36 6.94 -23.02
CA GLU A 195 8.52 6.29 -24.31
C GLU A 195 7.78 4.95 -24.33
N PRO A 196 7.19 4.54 -25.48
CA PRO A 196 6.61 3.21 -25.64
C PRO A 196 7.68 2.13 -25.47
N GLU A 197 7.55 1.25 -24.46
CA GLU A 197 8.57 0.28 -24.10
C GLU A 197 8.24 -1.16 -24.52
N LEU A 198 7.01 -1.45 -24.93
CA LEU A 198 6.54 -2.82 -25.15
C LEU A 198 7.39 -3.60 -26.16
N ASP A 199 7.75 -3.00 -27.29
CA ASP A 199 8.54 -3.65 -28.33
C ASP A 199 9.98 -3.92 -27.89
N LYS A 200 10.54 -3.06 -27.05
CA LYS A 200 11.85 -3.25 -26.42
C LYS A 200 11.79 -4.41 -25.43
N LEU A 201 10.80 -4.41 -24.54
CA LEU A 201 10.61 -5.45 -23.54
C LEU A 201 10.34 -6.83 -24.14
N LYS A 202 9.56 -6.92 -25.24
CA LYS A 202 9.37 -8.16 -26.00
C LYS A 202 10.69 -8.75 -26.50
N LYS A 203 11.62 -7.90 -26.93
CA LYS A 203 12.94 -8.37 -27.37
C LYS A 203 13.82 -8.79 -26.20
N GLU A 204 13.79 -8.04 -25.11
CA GLU A 204 14.61 -8.32 -23.93
C GLU A 204 14.22 -9.62 -23.22
N CYS A 205 12.92 -9.94 -23.13
CA CYS A 205 12.44 -11.14 -22.44
C CYS A 205 12.13 -12.32 -23.38
N ALA A 206 12.48 -12.24 -24.67
CA ALA A 206 12.11 -13.24 -25.69
C ALA A 206 12.53 -14.67 -25.33
N GLU A 207 13.67 -14.86 -24.62
CA GLU A 207 14.17 -16.19 -24.24
C GLU A 207 13.34 -16.87 -23.14
N TRP A 208 12.58 -16.09 -22.36
CA TRP A 208 11.76 -16.58 -21.23
C TRP A 208 10.27 -16.60 -21.54
N THR A 209 9.86 -15.92 -22.63
CA THR A 209 8.44 -15.72 -22.96
C THR A 209 7.83 -16.96 -23.59
N GLU A 210 6.74 -17.45 -23.02
CA GLU A 210 5.93 -18.56 -23.55
C GLU A 210 4.52 -18.11 -23.95
N GLN A 211 4.07 -16.96 -23.41
CA GLN A 211 2.77 -16.35 -23.66
C GLN A 211 2.87 -14.82 -23.55
N GLU A 212 1.88 -14.11 -24.09
CA GLU A 212 1.94 -12.64 -24.17
C GLU A 212 1.99 -11.98 -22.78
N GLU A 213 1.33 -12.55 -21.78
CA GLU A 213 1.31 -12.07 -20.40
C GLU A 213 2.70 -12.11 -19.74
N ASP A 214 3.61 -12.93 -20.23
CA ASP A 214 4.98 -12.99 -19.71
C ASP A 214 5.73 -11.67 -19.95
N VAL A 215 5.48 -11.01 -21.08
CA VAL A 215 6.06 -9.69 -21.37
C VAL A 215 5.58 -8.66 -20.38
N LEU A 216 4.30 -8.69 -20.01
CA LEU A 216 3.72 -7.78 -19.02
C LEU A 216 4.26 -8.09 -17.62
N SER A 217 4.44 -9.36 -17.29
CA SER A 217 5.05 -9.79 -16.03
C SER A 217 6.51 -9.32 -15.94
N TYR A 218 7.27 -9.44 -17.02
CA TYR A 218 8.65 -8.93 -17.09
C TYR A 218 8.70 -7.41 -16.94
N ALA A 219 7.80 -6.69 -17.61
CA ALA A 219 7.71 -5.23 -17.54
C ALA A 219 7.47 -4.72 -16.10
N GLN A 220 6.63 -5.44 -15.35
CA GLN A 220 6.22 -5.01 -14.00
C GLN A 220 7.15 -5.51 -12.91
N PHE A 221 7.73 -6.69 -13.05
CA PHE A 221 8.42 -7.40 -11.96
C PHE A 221 9.90 -7.72 -12.27
N GLY A 222 10.40 -7.45 -13.47
CA GLY A 222 11.81 -7.59 -13.86
C GLY A 222 12.46 -8.90 -13.38
N GLN A 223 13.44 -8.81 -12.49
CA GLN A 223 14.19 -9.96 -11.98
C GLN A 223 13.32 -11.03 -11.30
N VAL A 224 12.23 -10.65 -10.66
CA VAL A 224 11.29 -11.61 -10.04
C VAL A 224 10.59 -12.44 -11.10
N ALA A 225 10.21 -11.82 -12.23
CA ALA A 225 9.61 -12.52 -13.36
C ALA A 225 10.61 -13.48 -14.00
N VAL A 226 11.85 -13.07 -14.20
CA VAL A 226 12.91 -13.95 -14.74
C VAL A 226 13.07 -15.20 -13.89
N LYS A 227 13.20 -15.05 -12.58
CA LYS A 227 13.31 -16.18 -11.65
C LYS A 227 12.09 -17.11 -11.71
N PHE A 228 10.88 -16.53 -11.84
CA PHE A 228 9.67 -17.30 -12.03
C PHE A 228 9.68 -18.10 -13.34
N PHE A 229 10.11 -17.49 -14.46
CA PHE A 229 10.18 -18.15 -15.75
C PHE A 229 11.21 -19.29 -15.77
N GLU A 230 12.36 -19.09 -15.14
CA GLU A 230 13.37 -20.14 -14.96
C GLU A 230 12.81 -21.32 -14.15
N ASN A 231 12.15 -21.04 -13.03
CA ASN A 231 11.51 -22.07 -12.22
C ASN A 231 10.41 -22.82 -13.00
N ARG A 232 9.59 -22.11 -13.77
CA ARG A 232 8.56 -22.68 -14.64
C ARG A 232 9.20 -23.62 -15.68
N ARG A 233 10.28 -23.19 -16.33
CA ARG A 233 11.02 -23.99 -17.29
C ARG A 233 11.62 -25.24 -16.64
N ASN A 234 12.26 -25.09 -15.48
CA ASN A 234 12.86 -26.20 -14.74
C ASN A 234 11.81 -27.23 -14.32
N ALA A 235 10.64 -26.78 -13.85
CA ALA A 235 9.53 -27.67 -13.49
C ALA A 235 9.03 -28.49 -14.70
N LYS A 236 8.99 -27.91 -15.90
CA LYS A 236 8.61 -28.66 -17.13
C LYS A 236 9.59 -29.78 -17.46
N PHE A 237 10.84 -29.63 -17.14
CA PHE A 237 11.89 -30.64 -17.37
C PHE A 237 12.12 -31.55 -16.15
N GLY A 238 11.29 -31.42 -15.10
CA GLY A 238 11.46 -32.23 -13.88
C GLY A 238 12.72 -31.86 -13.06
N ILE A 239 13.27 -30.69 -13.29
CA ILE A 239 14.45 -30.19 -12.55
C ILE A 239 13.96 -29.51 -11.29
N ASP A 240 14.37 -30.01 -10.12
CA ASP A 240 14.11 -29.34 -8.85
C ASP A 240 14.93 -28.03 -8.77
N GLY A 241 14.23 -26.90 -8.74
CA GLY A 241 14.84 -25.57 -8.67
C GLY A 241 15.72 -25.36 -7.42
N ALA A 242 15.46 -26.10 -6.34
CA ALA A 242 16.30 -26.08 -5.14
C ALA A 242 17.71 -26.64 -5.38
N HIS A 243 17.89 -27.46 -6.42
CA HIS A 243 19.19 -28.05 -6.79
C HIS A 243 19.90 -27.28 -7.92
N SER A 244 19.21 -26.32 -8.54
CA SER A 244 19.78 -25.49 -9.62
C SER A 244 20.50 -24.23 -9.12
N ASP A 245 20.44 -23.93 -7.84
CA ASP A 245 21.09 -22.78 -7.23
C ASP A 245 22.61 -23.07 -7.09
N SER A 246 23.42 -22.40 -7.91
CA SER A 246 24.86 -22.62 -7.98
C SER A 246 25.61 -22.40 -6.65
N GLU A 247 25.03 -21.65 -5.72
CA GLU A 247 25.58 -21.42 -4.39
C GLU A 247 25.29 -22.57 -3.41
N LYS A 248 24.40 -23.51 -3.78
CA LYS A 248 24.03 -24.68 -2.96
C LYS A 248 24.45 -26.02 -3.56
N GLN A 249 25.27 -26.01 -4.58
CA GLN A 249 25.76 -27.25 -5.17
C GLN A 249 26.69 -27.96 -4.19
N ILE A 250 26.19 -29.01 -3.56
CA ILE A 250 27.03 -30.04 -2.94
C ILE A 250 27.56 -30.88 -4.09
N HIS A 251 28.83 -30.69 -4.46
CA HIS A 251 29.51 -31.63 -5.37
C HIS A 251 29.71 -32.93 -4.61
N PRO A 252 29.14 -34.06 -5.08
CA PRO A 252 29.54 -35.37 -4.53
C PRO A 252 31.02 -35.58 -4.81
N VAL A 253 31.77 -35.90 -3.76
CA VAL A 253 33.18 -36.30 -3.79
C VAL A 253 33.28 -37.68 -4.40
#